data_9d88c4590438f24a8413ea4f86dc622c
#
_entry.id   9d88c4590438f24a8413ea4f86dc622c
#
_cell.length_a   1.000
_cell.length_b   1.000
_cell.length_c   1.000
_cell.angle_alpha   90.00
_cell.angle_beta   90.00
_cell.angle_gamma   90.00
#
_symmetry.space_group_name_H-M   'P 1'
#
loop_
_entity.id
_entity.type
_entity.pdbx_description
1 polymer ?
#
loop_
_entity_poly.entity_id
_entity_poly.type
_entity_poly.pdbx_seq_one_letter_code
_entity_poly.pdbx_strand_id
1 'polypeptide(L)'
;MIVPSFCLTGASGIFSEVIDMNLVLIGNIISLFGCGVMVAIGLLKKRSHILAAQCLQFTLQGVAHLILGATSGVVACITGIIRNLVFAKIAVTAAWKLFFIALQAVLSLPAMTLNPVTWLPLLSCSLFTWFLDLKNEVQLKIMMIAAQAMWVVYDFAYRNYVALAFDLFTMVSTCIGIAMILKDRK
;
A
#
# COMPACT_ATOMS: atom_id res chain seq x y z
N MET A 1 42.65 -1.50 -37.90
CA MET A 1 42.69 -0.63 -36.74
C MET A 1 41.39 -0.86 -35.98
N ILE A 2 41.39 -1.78 -35.02
CA ILE A 2 40.18 -2.22 -34.29
C ILE A 2 40.10 -1.36 -33.02
N VAL A 3 39.13 -0.46 -32.98
CA VAL A 3 38.82 0.34 -31.77
C VAL A 3 38.05 -0.58 -30.84
N PRO A 4 38.45 -0.79 -29.59
CA PRO A 4 37.73 -1.69 -28.69
C PRO A 4 36.45 -1.01 -28.21
N SER A 5 35.32 -1.59 -28.60
CA SER A 5 33.94 -1.19 -28.19
C SER A 5 33.66 -1.39 -26.67
N PHE A 6 34.69 -1.58 -25.86
CA PHE A 6 34.55 -2.02 -24.46
C PHE A 6 34.34 -0.86 -23.46
N CYS A 7 34.44 0.39 -23.88
CA CYS A 7 34.37 1.53 -22.94
C CYS A 7 32.99 2.21 -22.85
N LEU A 8 32.05 1.93 -23.75
CA LEU A 8 30.74 2.60 -23.75
C LEU A 8 29.66 1.85 -22.94
N THR A 9 29.81 0.54 -22.74
CA THR A 9 28.85 -0.26 -21.97
C THR A 9 29.00 -0.06 -20.46
N GLY A 10 30.17 0.25 -19.95
CA GLY A 10 30.38 0.51 -18.53
C GLY A 10 29.78 1.83 -18.05
N ALA A 11 29.91 2.90 -18.81
CA ALA A 11 29.44 4.21 -18.44
C ALA A 11 27.89 4.30 -18.47
N SER A 12 27.24 3.67 -19.45
CA SER A 12 25.77 3.62 -19.53
C SER A 12 25.16 2.76 -18.41
N GLY A 13 25.83 1.66 -18.03
CA GLY A 13 25.41 0.81 -16.91
C GLY A 13 25.48 1.54 -15.56
N ILE A 14 26.61 2.20 -15.26
CA ILE A 14 26.78 2.99 -14.04
C ILE A 14 25.79 4.15 -13.97
N PHE A 15 25.51 4.82 -15.09
CA PHE A 15 24.58 5.93 -15.14
C PHE A 15 23.12 5.48 -14.91
N SER A 16 22.71 4.33 -15.47
CA SER A 16 21.40 3.75 -15.20
C SER A 16 21.26 3.31 -13.74
N GLU A 17 22.28 2.71 -13.17
CA GLU A 17 22.28 2.27 -11.76
C GLU A 17 22.21 3.44 -10.77
N VAL A 18 22.90 4.56 -11.06
CA VAL A 18 22.82 5.80 -10.27
C VAL A 18 21.42 6.46 -10.38
N ILE A 19 20.82 6.44 -11.57
CA ILE A 19 19.45 6.96 -11.75
C ILE A 19 18.47 6.09 -10.97
N ASP A 20 18.56 4.77 -11.05
CA ASP A 20 17.70 3.86 -10.30
C ASP A 20 17.83 4.04 -8.79
N MET A 21 19.05 4.22 -8.28
CA MET A 21 19.26 4.50 -6.85
C MET A 21 18.61 5.82 -6.42
N ASN A 22 18.72 6.87 -7.23
CA ASN A 22 18.09 8.16 -6.92
C ASN A 22 16.56 8.06 -6.93
N LEU A 23 15.96 7.33 -7.86
CA LEU A 23 14.51 7.11 -7.90
C LEU A 23 14.02 6.32 -6.69
N VAL A 24 14.75 5.27 -6.28
CA VAL A 24 14.45 4.52 -5.06
C VAL A 24 14.52 5.42 -3.82
N LEU A 25 15.53 6.28 -3.71
CA LEU A 25 15.66 7.22 -2.60
C LEU A 25 14.48 8.21 -2.56
N ILE A 26 14.15 8.83 -3.71
CA ILE A 26 13.03 9.77 -3.81
C ILE A 26 11.70 9.09 -3.47
N GLY A 27 11.44 7.91 -4.02
CA GLY A 27 10.25 7.12 -3.71
C GLY A 27 10.12 6.84 -2.22
N ASN A 28 11.20 6.43 -1.56
CA ASN A 28 11.23 6.17 -0.13
C ASN A 28 11.05 7.44 0.72
N ILE A 29 11.59 8.59 0.31
CA ILE A 29 11.35 9.88 0.99
C ILE A 29 9.87 10.26 0.93
N ILE A 30 9.25 10.15 -0.25
CA ILE A 30 7.81 10.44 -0.40
C ILE A 30 6.97 9.46 0.44
N SER A 31 7.34 8.19 0.43
CA SER A 31 6.71 7.16 1.25
C SER A 31 6.78 7.49 2.74
N LEU A 32 7.90 8.03 3.22
CA LEU A 32 8.06 8.48 4.61
C LEU A 32 7.01 9.52 5.02
N PHE A 33 6.72 10.48 4.15
CA PHE A 33 5.65 11.45 4.42
C PHE A 33 4.28 10.79 4.46
N GLY A 34 4.00 9.84 3.54
CA GLY A 34 2.77 9.05 3.55
C GLY A 34 2.60 8.25 4.84
N CYS A 35 3.66 7.63 5.31
CA CYS A 35 3.70 6.89 6.58
C CYS A 35 3.51 7.82 7.79
N GLY A 36 4.09 9.02 7.77
CA GLY A 36 3.85 10.05 8.78
C GLY A 36 2.38 10.43 8.89
N VAL A 37 1.70 10.61 7.74
CA VAL A 37 0.24 10.84 7.71
C VAL A 37 -0.51 9.63 8.29
N MET A 38 -0.10 8.41 8.00
CA MET A 38 -0.71 7.18 8.54
C MET A 38 -0.64 7.14 10.08
N VAL A 39 0.49 7.51 10.67
CA VAL A 39 0.62 7.62 12.14
C VAL A 39 -0.33 8.69 12.68
N ALA A 40 -0.43 9.85 12.02
CA ALA A 40 -1.33 10.91 12.42
C ALA A 40 -2.82 10.49 12.37
N ILE A 41 -3.22 9.60 11.44
CA ILE A 41 -4.57 9.05 11.35
C ILE A 41 -4.98 8.36 12.67
N GLY A 42 -4.07 7.66 13.32
CA GLY A 42 -4.31 7.01 14.61
C GLY A 42 -4.72 7.96 15.74
N LEU A 43 -4.40 9.26 15.62
CA LEU A 43 -4.75 10.30 16.59
C LEU A 43 -6.08 11.00 16.27
N LEU A 44 -6.63 10.79 15.06
CA LEU A 44 -7.85 11.44 14.60
C LEU A 44 -9.10 10.74 15.13
N LYS A 45 -10.06 11.52 15.65
CA LYS A 45 -11.32 11.01 16.20
C LYS A 45 -12.50 11.11 15.22
N LYS A 46 -12.51 12.14 14.36
CA LYS A 46 -13.63 12.37 13.42
C LYS A 46 -13.44 11.55 12.16
N ARG A 47 -14.44 10.74 11.80
CA ARG A 47 -14.43 9.89 10.60
C ARG A 47 -14.07 10.66 9.31
N SER A 48 -14.61 11.87 9.14
CA SER A 48 -14.30 12.71 7.97
C SER A 48 -12.82 13.09 7.88
N HIS A 49 -12.18 13.41 9.01
CA HIS A 49 -10.76 13.72 9.06
C HIS A 49 -9.91 12.47 8.79
N ILE A 50 -10.31 11.31 9.33
CA ILE A 50 -9.66 10.03 9.07
C ILE A 50 -9.68 9.72 7.58
N LEU A 51 -10.84 9.80 6.92
CA LEU A 51 -10.96 9.52 5.50
C LEU A 51 -10.19 10.52 4.63
N ALA A 52 -10.20 11.81 4.99
CA ALA A 52 -9.42 12.82 4.30
C ALA A 52 -7.90 12.57 4.43
N ALA A 53 -7.43 12.23 5.64
CA ALA A 53 -6.04 11.90 5.88
C ALA A 53 -5.61 10.61 5.16
N GLN A 54 -6.49 9.60 5.08
CA GLN A 54 -6.25 8.40 4.27
C GLN A 54 -6.17 8.72 2.77
N CYS A 55 -6.97 9.64 2.25
CA CYS A 55 -6.82 10.08 0.85
C CYS A 55 -5.46 10.73 0.62
N LEU A 56 -4.99 11.59 1.54
CA LEU A 56 -3.66 12.18 1.46
C LEU A 56 -2.55 11.11 1.53
N GLN A 57 -2.67 10.15 2.46
CA GLN A 57 -1.75 9.01 2.57
C GLN A 57 -1.69 8.22 1.26
N PHE A 58 -2.84 7.83 0.70
CA PHE A 58 -2.88 7.09 -0.56
C PHE A 58 -2.33 7.89 -1.74
N THR A 59 -2.49 9.23 -1.73
CA THR A 59 -1.89 10.08 -2.76
C THR A 59 -0.36 10.01 -2.68
N LEU A 60 0.21 10.18 -1.49
CA LEU A 60 1.66 10.12 -1.29
C LEU A 60 2.23 8.73 -1.61
N GLN A 61 1.58 7.67 -1.12
CA GLN A 61 1.98 6.30 -1.44
C GLN A 61 1.83 5.97 -2.92
N GLY A 62 0.76 6.44 -3.57
CA GLY A 62 0.57 6.27 -5.00
C GLY A 62 1.67 6.92 -5.83
N VAL A 63 2.12 8.12 -5.45
CA VAL A 63 3.26 8.79 -6.08
C VAL A 63 4.57 8.01 -5.83
N ALA A 64 4.80 7.53 -4.61
CA ALA A 64 5.95 6.70 -4.30
C ALA A 64 5.97 5.43 -5.15
N HIS A 65 4.85 4.69 -5.21
CA HIS A 65 4.71 3.49 -6.04
C HIS A 65 4.92 3.80 -7.55
N LEU A 66 4.44 4.95 -8.02
CA LEU A 66 4.64 5.36 -9.42
C LEU A 66 6.14 5.54 -9.72
N ILE A 67 6.87 6.22 -8.84
CA ILE A 67 8.33 6.43 -8.97
C ILE A 67 9.09 5.11 -8.91
N LEU A 68 8.65 4.18 -8.06
CA LEU A 68 9.25 2.85 -7.90
C LEU A 68 8.82 1.83 -8.99
N GLY A 69 8.00 2.23 -9.96
CA GLY A 69 7.50 1.33 -11.02
C GLY A 69 6.46 0.30 -10.53
N ALA A 70 5.91 0.49 -9.34
CA ALA A 70 4.96 -0.40 -8.69
C ALA A 70 3.52 -0.10 -9.13
N THR A 71 3.21 -0.31 -10.42
CA THR A 71 1.96 0.14 -11.07
C THR A 71 0.68 -0.42 -10.43
N SER A 72 0.68 -1.68 -9.99
CA SER A 72 -0.47 -2.27 -9.29
C SER A 72 -0.74 -1.61 -7.93
N GLY A 73 0.32 -1.14 -7.24
CA GLY A 73 0.22 -0.32 -6.04
C GLY A 73 -0.43 1.04 -6.31
N VAL A 74 -0.08 1.69 -7.43
CA VAL A 74 -0.71 2.95 -7.87
C VAL A 74 -2.21 2.77 -8.06
N VAL A 75 -2.63 1.72 -8.76
CA VAL A 75 -4.05 1.40 -8.97
C VAL A 75 -4.77 1.16 -7.64
N ALA A 76 -4.13 0.43 -6.71
CA ALA A 76 -4.69 0.21 -5.39
C ALA A 76 -4.88 1.51 -4.60
N CYS A 77 -3.94 2.45 -4.68
CA CYS A 77 -4.05 3.77 -4.05
C CYS A 77 -5.18 4.60 -4.66
N ILE A 78 -5.29 4.66 -5.99
CA ILE A 78 -6.36 5.40 -6.68
C ILE A 78 -7.74 4.85 -6.29
N THR A 79 -7.92 3.53 -6.36
CA THR A 79 -9.19 2.89 -5.97
C THR A 79 -9.49 3.08 -4.49
N GLY A 80 -8.48 3.08 -3.63
CA GLY A 80 -8.60 3.39 -2.21
C GLY A 80 -9.10 4.80 -1.95
N ILE A 81 -8.60 5.80 -2.69
CA ILE A 81 -9.08 7.19 -2.62
C ILE A 81 -10.55 7.28 -3.03
N ILE A 82 -10.90 6.73 -4.19
CA ILE A 82 -12.29 6.75 -4.69
C ILE A 82 -13.23 6.07 -3.69
N ARG A 83 -12.86 4.89 -3.19
CA ARG A 83 -13.62 4.16 -2.17
C ARG A 83 -13.83 5.01 -0.91
N ASN A 84 -12.79 5.64 -0.40
CA ASN A 84 -12.89 6.45 0.82
C ASN A 84 -13.77 7.67 0.63
N LEU A 85 -13.71 8.34 -0.52
CA LEU A 85 -14.59 9.47 -0.86
C LEU A 85 -16.05 9.05 -0.94
N VAL A 86 -16.33 7.88 -1.52
CA VAL A 86 -17.70 7.32 -1.61
C VAL A 86 -18.20 6.93 -0.22
N PHE A 87 -17.41 6.17 0.56
CA PHE A 87 -17.80 5.73 1.90
C PHE A 87 -17.83 6.85 2.95
N ALA A 88 -17.27 8.01 2.63
CA ALA A 88 -17.48 9.21 3.44
C ALA A 88 -18.95 9.71 3.39
N LYS A 89 -19.67 9.42 2.30
CA LYS A 89 -21.02 9.92 2.04
C LYS A 89 -22.09 8.83 2.06
N ILE A 90 -21.74 7.59 1.79
CA ILE A 90 -22.66 6.47 1.60
C ILE A 90 -22.36 5.37 2.63
N ALA A 91 -23.42 4.68 3.09
CA ALA A 91 -23.29 3.53 3.97
C ALA A 91 -22.63 2.35 3.24
N VAL A 92 -21.73 1.66 3.94
CA VAL A 92 -21.02 0.48 3.41
C VAL A 92 -22.00 -0.69 3.36
N THR A 93 -22.40 -1.09 2.16
CA THR A 93 -23.25 -2.27 1.92
C THR A 93 -22.46 -3.34 1.16
N ALA A 94 -22.92 -4.59 1.17
CA ALA A 94 -22.30 -5.68 0.43
C ALA A 94 -22.19 -5.37 -1.08
N ALA A 95 -23.21 -4.72 -1.67
CA ALA A 95 -23.20 -4.32 -3.06
C ALA A 95 -22.07 -3.34 -3.37
N TRP A 96 -21.85 -2.33 -2.52
CA TRP A 96 -20.75 -1.38 -2.68
C TRP A 96 -19.37 -2.04 -2.50
N LYS A 97 -19.26 -3.01 -1.59
CA LYS A 97 -18.01 -3.78 -1.43
C LYS A 97 -17.67 -4.55 -2.70
N LEU A 98 -18.64 -5.30 -3.24
CA LEU A 98 -18.47 -6.06 -4.48
C LEU A 98 -18.14 -5.13 -5.66
N PHE A 99 -18.83 -3.98 -5.75
CA PHE A 99 -18.51 -2.98 -6.77
C PHE A 99 -17.06 -2.51 -6.70
N PHE A 100 -16.56 -2.15 -5.51
CA PHE A 100 -15.17 -1.67 -5.37
C PHE A 100 -14.13 -2.77 -5.60
N ILE A 101 -14.42 -4.01 -5.20
CA ILE A 101 -13.55 -5.15 -5.49
C ILE A 101 -13.49 -5.40 -7.01
N ALA A 102 -14.65 -5.41 -7.68
CA ALA A 102 -14.71 -5.58 -9.13
C ALA A 102 -14.04 -4.42 -9.87
N LEU A 103 -14.29 -3.18 -9.46
CA LEU A 103 -13.64 -1.99 -10.02
C LEU A 103 -12.13 -2.07 -9.90
N GLN A 104 -11.62 -2.42 -8.72
CA GLN A 104 -10.20 -2.57 -8.50
C GLN A 104 -9.62 -3.71 -9.34
N ALA A 105 -10.31 -4.85 -9.44
CA ALA A 105 -9.88 -5.96 -10.27
C ALA A 105 -9.75 -5.54 -11.74
N VAL A 106 -10.77 -4.89 -12.30
CA VAL A 106 -10.74 -4.40 -13.69
C VAL A 106 -9.64 -3.39 -13.94
N LEU A 107 -9.46 -2.41 -13.03
CA LEU A 107 -8.42 -1.39 -13.16
C LEU A 107 -7.00 -1.95 -12.95
N SER A 108 -6.87 -3.04 -12.22
CA SER A 108 -5.58 -3.69 -11.98
C SER A 108 -5.13 -4.58 -13.15
N LEU A 109 -6.04 -5.06 -14.01
CA LEU A 109 -5.71 -5.96 -15.11
C LEU A 109 -4.52 -5.48 -15.98
N PRO A 110 -4.44 -4.20 -16.40
CA PRO A 110 -3.31 -3.74 -17.22
C PRO A 110 -1.97 -3.71 -16.46
N ALA A 111 -2.02 -3.60 -15.13
CA ALA A 111 -0.83 -3.55 -14.26
C ALA A 111 -0.40 -4.95 -13.78
N MET A 112 -1.23 -5.97 -14.00
CA MET A 112 -0.95 -7.34 -13.63
C MET A 112 -0.06 -8.00 -14.68
N THR A 113 0.96 -8.69 -14.19
CA THR A 113 1.85 -9.51 -15.00
C THR A 113 1.77 -10.96 -14.55
N LEU A 114 2.53 -11.85 -15.18
CA LEU A 114 2.69 -13.24 -14.71
C LEU A 114 3.42 -13.33 -13.35
N ASN A 115 4.03 -12.24 -12.89
CA ASN A 115 4.65 -12.17 -11.57
C ASN A 115 3.55 -12.10 -10.49
N PRO A 116 3.45 -13.10 -9.58
CA PRO A 116 2.40 -13.14 -8.55
C PRO A 116 2.45 -11.95 -7.58
N VAL A 117 3.59 -11.28 -7.43
CA VAL A 117 3.73 -10.11 -6.58
C VAL A 117 2.82 -8.96 -7.04
N THR A 118 2.57 -8.82 -8.34
CA THR A 118 1.69 -7.76 -8.88
C THR A 118 0.22 -7.93 -8.49
N TRP A 119 -0.18 -9.12 -8.01
CA TRP A 119 -1.53 -9.42 -7.56
C TRP A 119 -1.78 -9.07 -6.08
N LEU A 120 -0.71 -8.92 -5.30
CA LEU A 120 -0.81 -8.71 -3.85
C LEU A 120 -1.60 -7.45 -3.47
N PRO A 121 -1.45 -6.27 -4.12
CA PRO A 121 -2.26 -5.10 -3.82
C PRO A 121 -3.76 -5.32 -4.06
N LEU A 122 -4.13 -6.03 -5.14
CA LEU A 122 -5.53 -6.37 -5.40
C LEU A 122 -6.09 -7.27 -4.30
N LEU A 123 -5.37 -8.33 -3.94
CA LEU A 123 -5.81 -9.28 -2.91
C LEU A 123 -5.93 -8.59 -1.54
N SER A 124 -4.92 -7.81 -1.15
CA SER A 124 -4.92 -7.06 0.11
C SER A 124 -6.10 -6.09 0.21
N CYS A 125 -6.29 -5.25 -0.81
CA CYS A 125 -7.38 -4.28 -0.80
C CYS A 125 -8.77 -4.93 -0.90
N SER A 126 -8.90 -6.05 -1.61
CA SER A 126 -10.14 -6.81 -1.68
C SER A 126 -10.48 -7.41 -0.33
N LEU A 127 -9.50 -8.03 0.33
CA LEU A 127 -9.63 -8.58 1.68
C LEU A 127 -10.06 -7.48 2.65
N PHE A 128 -9.36 -6.35 2.67
CA PHE A 128 -9.68 -5.22 3.53
C PHE A 128 -11.07 -4.65 3.25
N THR A 129 -11.45 -4.46 1.97
CA THR A 129 -12.76 -3.94 1.59
C THR A 129 -13.90 -4.87 2.02
N TRP A 130 -13.70 -6.18 1.88
CA TRP A 130 -14.71 -7.17 2.25
C TRP A 130 -14.98 -7.20 3.75
N PHE A 131 -13.93 -7.14 4.56
CA PHE A 131 -14.01 -7.25 6.01
C PHE A 131 -14.07 -5.92 6.76
N LEU A 132 -14.23 -4.79 6.05
CA LEU A 132 -14.22 -3.44 6.63
C LEU A 132 -15.32 -3.20 7.69
N ASP A 133 -16.41 -3.96 7.67
CA ASP A 133 -17.57 -3.82 8.57
C ASP A 133 -17.63 -4.91 9.65
N LEU A 134 -16.57 -5.69 9.83
CA LEU A 134 -16.50 -6.65 10.92
C LEU A 134 -16.70 -5.95 12.27
N LYS A 135 -17.71 -6.42 13.03
CA LYS A 135 -18.00 -5.92 14.38
C LYS A 135 -17.07 -6.49 15.45
N ASN A 136 -16.43 -7.63 15.18
CA ASN A 136 -15.49 -8.24 16.10
C ASN A 136 -14.09 -7.64 15.89
N GLU A 137 -13.63 -6.86 16.86
CA GLU A 137 -12.35 -6.15 16.80
C GLU A 137 -11.15 -7.09 16.61
N VAL A 138 -11.15 -8.27 17.22
CA VAL A 138 -10.06 -9.25 17.07
C VAL A 138 -10.02 -9.79 15.63
N GLN A 139 -11.18 -10.16 15.08
CA GLN A 139 -11.25 -10.63 13.69
C GLN A 139 -10.83 -9.55 12.70
N LEU A 140 -11.27 -8.30 12.91
CA LEU A 140 -10.86 -7.17 12.09
C LEU A 140 -9.33 -6.98 12.12
N LYS A 141 -8.73 -7.03 13.31
CA LYS A 141 -7.27 -6.92 13.48
C LYS A 141 -6.51 -8.06 12.80
N ILE A 142 -7.01 -9.29 12.87
CA ILE A 142 -6.41 -10.44 12.16
C ILE A 142 -6.45 -10.21 10.65
N MET A 143 -7.58 -9.72 10.11
CA MET A 143 -7.69 -9.40 8.69
C MET A 143 -6.76 -8.26 8.27
N MET A 144 -6.58 -7.25 9.14
CA MET A 144 -5.61 -6.17 8.90
C MET A 144 -4.18 -6.72 8.83
N ILE A 145 -3.78 -7.62 9.71
CA ILE A 145 -2.47 -8.27 9.67
C ILE A 145 -2.28 -9.05 8.35
N ALA A 146 -3.30 -9.82 7.94
CA ALA A 146 -3.23 -10.58 6.69
C ALA A 146 -3.10 -9.65 5.47
N ALA A 147 -3.86 -8.56 5.42
CA ALA A 147 -3.74 -7.56 4.36
C ALA A 147 -2.37 -6.87 4.36
N GLN A 148 -1.87 -6.51 5.55
CA GLN A 148 -0.58 -5.87 5.72
C GLN A 148 0.58 -6.77 5.30
N ALA A 149 0.51 -8.09 5.61
CA ALA A 149 1.53 -9.04 5.19
C ALA A 149 1.69 -9.11 3.66
N MET A 150 0.61 -8.92 2.91
CA MET A 150 0.67 -8.84 1.44
C MET A 150 1.40 -7.57 0.99
N TRP A 151 1.18 -6.43 1.67
CA TRP A 151 1.89 -5.19 1.38
C TRP A 151 3.38 -5.30 1.73
N VAL A 152 3.76 -5.92 2.84
CA VAL A 152 5.16 -6.20 3.22
C VAL A 152 5.91 -6.90 2.09
N VAL A 153 5.32 -7.95 1.51
CA VAL A 153 5.95 -8.69 0.39
C VAL A 153 6.02 -7.82 -0.86
N TYR A 154 4.97 -7.06 -1.14
CA TYR A 154 4.91 -6.17 -2.29
C TYR A 154 5.96 -5.05 -2.21
N ASP A 155 6.00 -4.33 -1.10
CA ASP A 155 6.91 -3.20 -0.90
C ASP A 155 8.38 -3.65 -0.85
N PHE A 156 8.65 -4.83 -0.31
CA PHE A 156 9.98 -5.45 -0.39
C PHE A 156 10.42 -5.66 -1.85
N ALA A 157 9.55 -6.23 -2.69
CA ALA A 157 9.85 -6.51 -4.08
C ALA A 157 10.10 -5.24 -4.90
N TYR A 158 9.42 -4.13 -4.57
CA TYR A 158 9.57 -2.84 -5.24
C TYR A 158 10.52 -1.87 -4.54
N ARG A 159 11.30 -2.35 -3.56
CA ARG A 159 12.32 -1.55 -2.82
C ARG A 159 11.76 -0.34 -2.08
N ASN A 160 10.47 -0.37 -1.71
CA ASN A 160 9.84 0.65 -0.88
C ASN A 160 10.08 0.33 0.61
N TYR A 161 11.35 0.43 1.02
CA TYR A 161 11.79 -0.01 2.35
C TYR A 161 11.17 0.78 3.50
N VAL A 162 10.80 2.03 3.26
CA VAL A 162 10.13 2.85 4.27
C VAL A 162 8.72 2.34 4.52
N ALA A 163 7.91 2.12 3.47
CA ALA A 163 6.59 1.53 3.63
C ALA A 163 6.67 0.16 4.30
N LEU A 164 7.58 -0.71 3.84
CA LEU A 164 7.86 -2.02 4.44
C LEU A 164 8.10 -1.93 5.96
N ALA A 165 8.95 -1.00 6.41
CA ALA A 165 9.25 -0.83 7.84
C ALA A 165 7.99 -0.43 8.62
N PHE A 166 7.18 0.51 8.11
CA PHE A 166 5.95 0.94 8.75
C PHE A 166 4.87 -0.14 8.74
N ASP A 167 4.80 -0.95 7.70
CA ASP A 167 3.90 -2.10 7.62
C ASP A 167 4.23 -3.13 8.71
N LEU A 168 5.51 -3.44 8.89
CA LEU A 168 5.97 -4.31 9.98
C LEU A 168 5.65 -3.72 11.36
N PHE A 169 5.88 -2.43 11.56
CA PHE A 169 5.50 -1.74 12.80
C PHE A 169 4.00 -1.83 13.06
N THR A 170 3.19 -1.62 12.03
CA THR A 170 1.72 -1.71 12.14
C THR A 170 1.28 -3.13 12.48
N MET A 171 1.89 -4.15 11.90
CA MET A 171 1.61 -5.54 12.24
C MET A 171 1.94 -5.85 13.70
N VAL A 172 3.13 -5.45 14.17
CA VAL A 172 3.54 -5.65 15.58
C VAL A 172 2.59 -4.94 16.54
N SER A 173 2.28 -3.66 16.30
CA SER A 173 1.36 -2.90 17.15
C SER A 173 -0.06 -3.51 17.16
N THR A 174 -0.51 -4.03 16.02
CA THR A 174 -1.80 -4.71 15.91
C THR A 174 -1.82 -6.03 16.69
N CYS A 175 -0.73 -6.81 16.67
CA CYS A 175 -0.58 -8.02 17.48
C CYS A 175 -0.63 -7.69 18.99
N ILE A 176 0.07 -6.63 19.41
CA ILE A 176 0.00 -6.15 20.82
C ILE A 176 -1.43 -5.77 21.18
N GLY A 177 -2.13 -5.03 20.31
CA GLY A 177 -3.51 -4.65 20.51
C GLY A 177 -4.47 -5.85 20.64
N ILE A 178 -4.26 -6.92 19.88
CA ILE A 178 -5.02 -8.18 20.03
C ILE A 178 -4.76 -8.79 21.41
N ALA A 179 -3.49 -8.88 21.81
CA ALA A 179 -3.12 -9.45 23.10
C ALA A 179 -3.76 -8.69 24.29
N MET A 180 -3.82 -7.35 24.20
CA MET A 180 -4.50 -6.51 25.20
C MET A 180 -6.00 -6.79 25.28
N ILE A 181 -6.69 -6.82 24.11
CA ILE A 181 -8.14 -7.12 24.06
C ILE A 181 -8.45 -8.50 24.66
N LEU A 182 -7.64 -9.50 24.36
CA LEU A 182 -7.83 -10.86 24.88
C LEU A 182 -7.56 -10.94 26.39
N LYS A 183 -6.65 -10.11 26.92
CA LYS A 183 -6.37 -10.00 28.35
C LYS A 183 -7.54 -9.35 29.11
N ASP A 184 -8.14 -8.29 28.55
CA ASP A 184 -9.25 -7.56 29.19
C ASP A 184 -10.58 -8.35 29.18
N ARG A 185 -10.66 -9.41 28.36
CA ARG A 185 -11.83 -10.32 28.31
C ARG A 185 -11.77 -11.48 29.30
N LYS A 186 -10.64 -11.66 30.00
CA LYS A 186 -10.45 -12.66 31.07
C LYS A 186 -10.73 -12.08 32.43
#